data_5a64c9c7c72e009e0e071c3c42a97dbc
#
_entry.id   5a64c9c7c72e009e0e071c3c42a97dbc
#
_cell.length_a   1.000
_cell.length_b   1.000
_cell.length_c   1.000
_cell.angle_alpha   90.00
_cell.angle_beta   90.00
_cell.angle_gamma   90.00
#
_symmetry.space_group_name_H-M   'P 1'
#
loop_
_entity.id
_entity.type
_entity.pdbx_description
1 polymer ?
#
loop_
_entity_poly.entity_id
_entity_poly.type
_entity_poly.pdbx_seq_one_letter_code
_entity_poly.pdbx_strand_id
1 'polypeptide(L)'
;MTVRPILRYPDPRLTMAAAAVSAFDAQLRALAGDLLDTMRAAPGIGITAPHIGVLQRLTVIELSAADGVRTYVNPEIAWASADLARHDEGSVSMPGVTETLERPARLRVRYQDVTGASRLEEADGLLAVCLQHEIDQQIGRASCRERVLVAV
;
A
#
# COMPACT_ATOMS: atom_id res chain seq x y z
N MET A 1 -14.50 14.22 -1.89
CA MET A 1 -13.33 13.49 -1.39
C MET A 1 -13.11 13.83 0.05
N THR A 2 -12.88 12.86 0.86
CA THR A 2 -13.05 12.98 2.31
C THR A 2 -11.90 12.28 3.02
N VAL A 3 -11.38 12.92 4.08
CA VAL A 3 -10.47 12.27 5.02
C VAL A 3 -11.26 11.24 5.83
N ARG A 4 -10.81 10.00 5.84
CA ARG A 4 -11.45 8.88 6.52
C ARG A 4 -10.67 8.49 7.77
N PRO A 5 -11.32 7.97 8.81
CA PRO A 5 -10.61 7.45 9.97
C PRO A 5 -9.70 6.28 9.57
N ILE A 6 -8.44 6.34 10.01
CA ILE A 6 -7.48 5.26 9.82
C ILE A 6 -7.62 4.25 10.96
N LEU A 7 -7.72 2.97 10.61
CA LEU A 7 -7.67 1.90 11.59
C LEU A 7 -6.31 1.88 12.27
N ARG A 8 -6.31 1.65 13.58
CA ARG A 8 -5.08 1.54 14.37
C ARG A 8 -4.82 0.10 14.74
N TYR A 9 -3.54 -0.30 14.69
CA TYR A 9 -3.13 -1.58 15.25
C TYR A 9 -3.56 -1.67 16.73
N PRO A 10 -4.14 -2.77 17.22
CA PRO A 10 -4.28 -4.09 16.61
C PRO A 10 -5.68 -4.42 16.03
N ASP A 11 -6.32 -3.49 15.35
CA ASP A 11 -7.63 -3.75 14.74
C ASP A 11 -7.54 -5.01 13.84
N PRO A 12 -8.41 -6.02 14.05
CA PRO A 12 -8.33 -7.29 13.32
C PRO A 12 -8.53 -7.15 11.82
N ARG A 13 -9.17 -6.09 11.34
CA ARG A 13 -9.33 -5.84 9.90
C ARG A 13 -8.01 -5.59 9.20
N LEU A 14 -6.97 -5.15 9.91
CA LEU A 14 -5.64 -4.93 9.36
C LEU A 14 -4.92 -6.24 8.95
N THR A 15 -5.37 -7.37 9.47
CA THR A 15 -4.81 -8.70 9.15
C THR A 15 -5.69 -9.51 8.19
N MET A 16 -6.81 -8.92 7.74
CA MET A 16 -7.71 -9.56 6.78
C MET A 16 -7.25 -9.32 5.35
N ALA A 17 -7.37 -10.34 4.50
CA ALA A 17 -7.07 -10.22 3.08
C ALA A 17 -8.13 -9.38 2.37
N ALA A 18 -7.68 -8.46 1.53
CA ALA A 18 -8.56 -7.66 0.68
C ALA A 18 -9.01 -8.45 -0.55
N ALA A 19 -10.22 -8.17 -1.01
CA ALA A 19 -10.75 -8.73 -2.24
C ALA A 19 -10.28 -7.96 -3.47
N ALA A 20 -10.14 -8.65 -4.60
CA ALA A 20 -9.85 -8.00 -5.87
C ALA A 20 -10.99 -7.05 -6.25
N VAL A 21 -10.64 -5.91 -6.84
CA VAL A 21 -11.60 -4.96 -7.40
C VAL A 21 -12.09 -5.50 -8.74
N SER A 22 -13.40 -5.51 -8.94
CA SER A 22 -14.03 -5.96 -10.19
C SER A 22 -14.83 -4.87 -10.90
N ALA A 23 -15.20 -3.79 -10.18
CA ALA A 23 -15.96 -2.67 -10.73
C ALA A 23 -15.07 -1.43 -10.81
N PHE A 24 -14.84 -0.92 -12.02
CA PHE A 24 -14.02 0.27 -12.30
C PHE A 24 -14.94 1.45 -12.62
N ASP A 25 -15.54 2.00 -11.59
CA ASP A 25 -16.61 2.98 -11.65
C ASP A 25 -16.28 4.25 -10.87
N ALA A 26 -17.28 5.16 -10.77
CA ALA A 26 -17.13 6.39 -10.03
C ALA A 26 -16.87 6.16 -8.53
N GLN A 27 -17.38 5.06 -7.95
CA GLN A 27 -17.16 4.74 -6.53
C GLN A 27 -15.70 4.37 -6.29
N LEU A 28 -15.07 3.63 -7.21
CA LEU A 28 -13.64 3.32 -7.13
C LEU A 28 -12.79 4.59 -7.18
N ARG A 29 -13.11 5.51 -8.10
CA ARG A 29 -12.40 6.80 -8.20
C ARG A 29 -12.59 7.65 -6.95
N ALA A 30 -13.79 7.67 -6.39
CA ALA A 30 -14.07 8.37 -5.15
C ALA A 30 -13.29 7.77 -3.97
N LEU A 31 -13.21 6.45 -3.88
CA LEU A 31 -12.42 5.76 -2.87
C LEU A 31 -10.92 6.10 -3.00
N ALA A 32 -10.38 6.12 -4.21
CA ALA A 32 -9.00 6.53 -4.45
C ALA A 32 -8.74 7.97 -3.98
N GLY A 33 -9.68 8.88 -4.22
CA GLY A 33 -9.63 10.26 -3.74
C GLY A 33 -9.66 10.36 -2.22
N ASP A 34 -10.53 9.60 -1.56
CA ASP A 34 -10.60 9.53 -0.09
C ASP A 34 -9.28 9.00 0.50
N LEU A 35 -8.68 7.98 -0.12
CA LEU A 35 -7.39 7.46 0.30
C LEU A 35 -6.29 8.50 0.19
N LEU A 36 -6.25 9.24 -0.92
CA LEU A 36 -5.26 10.31 -1.11
C LEU A 36 -5.38 11.39 -0.04
N ASP A 37 -6.59 11.88 0.20
CA ASP A 37 -6.83 12.92 1.22
C ASP A 37 -6.47 12.41 2.62
N THR A 38 -6.83 11.17 2.93
CA THR A 38 -6.54 10.53 4.22
C THR A 38 -5.03 10.35 4.42
N MET A 39 -4.32 9.90 3.39
CA MET A 39 -2.88 9.73 3.42
C MET A 39 -2.15 11.06 3.67
N ARG A 40 -2.55 12.10 2.97
CA ARG A 40 -1.96 13.44 3.13
C ARG A 40 -2.20 14.02 4.52
N ALA A 41 -3.37 13.77 5.09
CA ALA A 41 -3.69 14.19 6.45
C ALA A 41 -2.91 13.41 7.52
N ALA A 42 -2.45 12.20 7.23
CA ALA A 42 -1.77 11.30 8.18
C ALA A 42 -0.29 11.53 8.47
N PRO A 43 0.48 12.40 7.92
CA PRO A 43 1.06 12.55 6.60
C PRO A 43 1.91 11.34 6.17
N GLY A 44 1.31 10.46 5.39
CA GLY A 44 1.96 9.28 4.84
C GLY A 44 2.37 9.46 3.38
N ILE A 45 3.13 8.51 2.86
CA ILE A 45 3.52 8.45 1.43
C ILE A 45 2.84 7.33 0.68
N GLY A 46 2.20 6.40 1.38
CA GLY A 46 1.41 5.31 0.83
C GLY A 46 0.26 4.95 1.75
N ILE A 47 -0.82 4.48 1.17
CA ILE A 47 -2.00 3.99 1.87
C ILE A 47 -2.73 2.98 1.01
N THR A 48 -3.36 2.01 1.64
CA THR A 48 -4.23 1.06 0.95
C THR A 48 -5.62 1.03 1.60
N ALA A 49 -6.63 0.63 0.86
CA ALA A 49 -8.01 0.68 1.31
C ALA A 49 -8.27 -0.06 2.64
N PRO A 50 -7.62 -1.19 2.96
CA PRO A 50 -7.75 -1.81 4.28
C PRO A 50 -7.40 -0.89 5.45
N HIS A 51 -6.52 0.09 5.29
CA HIS A 51 -6.19 1.06 6.35
C HIS A 51 -7.40 1.89 6.81
N ILE A 52 -8.41 2.04 5.97
CA ILE A 52 -9.67 2.74 6.30
C ILE A 52 -10.85 1.76 6.44
N GLY A 53 -10.58 0.47 6.57
CA GLY A 53 -11.59 -0.56 6.77
C GLY A 53 -12.30 -1.03 5.51
N VAL A 54 -11.84 -0.67 4.33
CA VAL A 54 -12.38 -1.12 3.05
C VAL A 54 -11.50 -2.25 2.51
N LEU A 55 -12.02 -3.47 2.49
CA LEU A 55 -11.25 -4.65 2.12
C LEU A 55 -11.24 -4.86 0.60
N GLN A 56 -10.68 -3.89 -0.11
CA GLN A 56 -10.46 -3.89 -1.55
C GLN A 56 -8.98 -3.66 -1.86
N ARG A 57 -8.50 -4.26 -2.94
CA ARG A 57 -7.10 -4.13 -3.37
C ARG A 57 -6.90 -2.84 -4.15
N LEU A 58 -6.83 -1.73 -3.44
CA LEU A 58 -6.59 -0.39 -3.98
C LEU A 58 -5.52 0.29 -3.14
N THR A 59 -4.49 0.80 -3.79
CA THR A 59 -3.36 1.50 -3.17
C THR A 59 -3.12 2.84 -3.83
N VAL A 60 -2.82 3.85 -3.02
CA VAL A 60 -2.39 5.18 -3.48
C VAL A 60 -1.02 5.47 -2.89
N ILE A 61 -0.10 5.93 -3.72
CA ILE A 61 1.26 6.33 -3.34
C ILE A 61 1.57 7.71 -3.88
N GLU A 62 2.11 8.58 -3.03
CA GLU A 62 2.65 9.88 -3.39
C GLU A 62 3.95 10.08 -2.63
N LEU A 63 5.08 9.80 -3.27
CA LEU A 63 6.41 9.91 -2.65
C LEU A 63 6.78 11.35 -2.40
N SER A 64 6.45 12.23 -3.36
CA SER A 64 6.60 13.68 -3.29
C SER A 64 5.61 14.34 -4.25
N ALA A 65 5.40 15.65 -4.08
CA ALA A 65 4.54 16.41 -5.00
C ALA A 65 5.10 16.39 -6.43
N ALA A 66 6.42 16.36 -6.59
CA ALA A 66 7.08 16.30 -7.91
C ALA A 66 6.87 14.96 -8.62
N ASP A 67 6.85 13.86 -7.87
CA ASP A 67 6.63 12.51 -8.43
C ASP A 67 5.16 12.28 -8.83
N GLY A 68 4.25 13.02 -8.24
CA GLY A 68 2.82 12.90 -8.48
C GLY A 68 2.16 11.73 -7.76
N VAL A 69 0.85 11.61 -7.96
CA VAL A 69 0.02 10.58 -7.36
C VAL A 69 0.01 9.34 -8.25
N ARG A 70 0.22 8.18 -7.63
CA ARG A 70 0.16 6.87 -8.27
C ARG A 70 -0.98 6.06 -7.66
N THR A 71 -1.83 5.48 -8.49
CA THR A 71 -2.95 4.65 -8.06
C THR A 71 -2.83 3.26 -8.65
N TYR A 72 -2.89 2.24 -7.80
CA TYR A 72 -2.72 0.85 -8.19
C TYR A 72 -3.95 0.06 -7.76
N VAL A 73 -4.64 -0.52 -8.73
CA VAL A 73 -5.78 -1.42 -8.51
C VAL A 73 -5.32 -2.86 -8.76
N ASN A 74 -5.64 -3.75 -7.85
CA ASN A 74 -5.23 -5.16 -7.91
C ASN A 74 -3.72 -5.34 -8.14
N PRO A 75 -2.85 -4.63 -7.42
CA PRO A 75 -1.41 -4.75 -7.66
C PRO A 75 -0.90 -6.11 -7.21
N GLU A 76 0.02 -6.67 -8.00
CA GLU A 76 0.72 -7.89 -7.65
C GLU A 76 2.17 -7.82 -8.13
N ILE A 77 3.07 -8.47 -7.40
CA ILE A 77 4.48 -8.52 -7.75
C ILE A 77 4.66 -9.60 -8.82
N ALA A 78 4.94 -9.18 -10.05
CA ALA A 78 5.20 -10.09 -11.16
C ALA A 78 6.64 -10.61 -11.16
N TRP A 79 7.57 -9.81 -10.62
CA TRP A 79 8.99 -10.17 -10.49
C TRP A 79 9.63 -9.34 -9.38
N ALA A 80 10.57 -9.95 -8.67
CA ALA A 80 11.37 -9.31 -7.63
C ALA A 80 12.83 -9.67 -7.81
N SER A 81 13.74 -8.71 -7.60
CA SER A 81 15.18 -8.93 -7.70
C SER A 81 15.70 -9.83 -6.58
N ALA A 82 16.81 -10.55 -6.85
CA ALA A 82 17.52 -11.33 -5.83
C ALA A 82 18.32 -10.43 -4.88
N ASP A 83 18.81 -9.28 -5.37
CA ASP A 83 19.48 -8.29 -4.53
C ASP A 83 18.46 -7.59 -3.62
N LEU A 84 18.88 -7.37 -2.37
CA LEU A 84 18.05 -6.79 -1.32
C LEU A 84 18.54 -5.38 -0.97
N ALA A 85 17.60 -4.55 -0.48
CA ALA A 85 17.91 -3.25 0.09
C ALA A 85 17.26 -3.15 1.46
N ARG A 86 17.91 -2.41 2.37
CA ARG A 86 17.41 -2.16 3.73
C ARG A 86 16.81 -0.78 3.81
N HIS A 87 15.63 -0.70 4.41
CA HIS A 87 14.91 0.57 4.61
C HIS A 87 14.20 0.56 5.95
N ASP A 88 14.06 1.75 6.54
CA ASP A 88 13.20 1.95 7.68
C ASP A 88 11.77 2.13 7.19
N GLU A 89 10.86 1.28 7.68
CA GLU A 89 9.46 1.29 7.30
C GLU A 89 8.57 1.64 8.48
N GLY A 90 7.51 2.40 8.20
CA GLY A 90 6.43 2.68 9.13
C GLY A 90 5.08 2.47 8.47
N SER A 91 4.01 2.58 9.25
CA SER A 91 2.64 2.44 8.77
C SER A 91 1.77 3.57 9.29
N VAL A 92 0.83 4.04 8.47
CA VAL A 92 -0.19 5.00 8.89
C VAL A 92 -1.08 4.45 10.02
N SER A 93 -1.18 3.12 10.14
CA SER A 93 -1.92 2.44 11.21
C SER A 93 -1.13 2.26 12.51
N MET A 94 0.17 2.56 12.50
CA MET A 94 1.06 2.52 13.67
C MET A 94 1.97 3.76 13.71
N PRO A 95 1.42 4.95 13.97
CA PRO A 95 2.21 6.17 14.01
C PRO A 95 3.36 6.12 15.02
N GLY A 96 4.53 6.62 14.62
CA GLY A 96 5.71 6.70 15.48
C GLY A 96 6.48 5.39 15.66
N VAL A 97 6.06 4.31 15.00
CA VAL A 97 6.75 3.02 15.01
C VAL A 97 7.41 2.79 13.67
N THR A 98 8.73 2.51 13.69
CA THR A 98 9.49 2.15 12.49
C THR A 98 10.27 0.87 12.75
N GLU A 99 10.57 0.16 11.67
CA GLU A 99 11.38 -1.05 11.68
C GLU A 99 12.25 -1.10 10.43
N THR A 100 13.49 -1.52 10.60
CA THR A 100 14.39 -1.73 9.47
C THR A 100 14.13 -3.10 8.86
N LEU A 101 13.75 -3.13 7.59
CA LEU A 101 13.45 -4.35 6.85
C LEU A 101 14.35 -4.48 5.61
N GLU A 102 14.64 -5.73 5.25
CA GLU A 102 15.25 -6.06 3.97
C GLU A 102 14.17 -6.50 2.99
N ARG A 103 14.19 -5.91 1.81
CA ARG A 103 13.26 -6.23 0.72
C ARG A 103 14.01 -6.31 -0.60
N PRO A 104 13.48 -7.06 -1.59
CA PRO A 104 13.98 -6.94 -2.96
C PRO A 104 14.14 -5.49 -3.38
N ALA A 105 15.30 -5.16 -3.94
CA ALA A 105 15.64 -3.77 -4.30
C ALA A 105 14.87 -3.26 -5.52
N ARG A 106 14.46 -4.18 -6.40
CA ARG A 106 13.74 -3.85 -7.64
C ARG A 106 12.58 -4.81 -7.85
N LEU A 107 11.50 -4.30 -8.44
CA LEU A 107 10.28 -5.04 -8.72
C LEU A 107 9.79 -4.78 -10.14
N ARG A 108 8.99 -5.73 -10.64
CA ARG A 108 7.95 -5.46 -11.64
C ARG A 108 6.60 -5.71 -11.01
N VAL A 109 5.73 -4.71 -11.07
CA VAL A 109 4.39 -4.78 -10.52
C VAL A 109 3.38 -4.75 -11.65
N ARG A 110 2.50 -5.75 -11.67
CA ARG A 110 1.35 -5.78 -12.57
C ARG A 110 0.16 -5.23 -11.81
N TYR A 111 -0.56 -4.30 -12.42
CA TYR A 111 -1.73 -3.69 -11.79
C TYR A 111 -2.71 -3.22 -12.86
N GLN A 112 -3.87 -2.74 -12.41
CA GLN A 112 -4.82 -2.05 -13.26
C GLN A 112 -4.91 -0.60 -12.81
N ASP A 113 -5.13 0.32 -13.75
CA ASP A 113 -5.47 1.70 -13.40
C ASP A 113 -6.97 1.81 -13.05
N VAL A 114 -7.43 3.00 -12.69
CA VAL A 114 -8.83 3.22 -12.29
C VAL A 114 -9.84 3.02 -13.42
N THR A 115 -9.37 2.91 -14.66
CA THR A 115 -10.21 2.58 -15.82
C THR A 115 -10.28 1.08 -16.10
N GLY A 116 -9.53 0.27 -15.38
CA GLY A 116 -9.41 -1.17 -15.58
C GLY A 116 -8.33 -1.59 -16.57
N ALA A 117 -7.59 -0.63 -17.15
CA ALA A 117 -6.51 -0.95 -18.08
C ALA A 117 -5.35 -1.62 -17.36
N SER A 118 -4.85 -2.72 -17.91
CA SER A 118 -3.70 -3.45 -17.37
C SER A 118 -2.41 -2.69 -17.61
N ARG A 119 -1.56 -2.64 -16.57
CA ARG A 119 -0.27 -1.95 -16.56
C ARG A 119 0.80 -2.85 -15.98
N LEU A 120 2.03 -2.64 -16.43
CA LEU A 120 3.23 -3.24 -15.85
C LEU A 120 4.23 -2.11 -15.60
N GLU A 121 4.72 -2.00 -14.38
CA GLU A 121 5.65 -0.95 -13.97
C GLU A 121 6.87 -1.55 -13.30
N GLU A 122 8.05 -1.04 -13.65
CA GLU A 122 9.27 -1.33 -12.93
C GLU A 122 9.46 -0.31 -11.81
N ALA A 123 9.86 -0.77 -10.64
CA ALA A 123 10.06 0.05 -9.47
C ALA A 123 11.38 -0.30 -8.77
N ASP A 124 12.06 0.71 -8.29
CA ASP A 124 13.24 0.60 -7.44
C ASP A 124 13.17 1.61 -6.28
N GLY A 125 14.20 1.64 -5.44
CA GLY A 125 14.30 2.61 -4.36
C GLY A 125 13.05 2.66 -3.47
N LEU A 126 12.65 3.86 -3.09
CA LEU A 126 11.54 4.09 -2.17
C LEU A 126 10.19 3.60 -2.74
N LEU A 127 9.99 3.72 -4.06
CA LEU A 127 8.76 3.21 -4.69
C LEU A 127 8.63 1.70 -4.53
N ALA A 128 9.72 0.95 -4.72
CA ALA A 128 9.73 -0.50 -4.53
C ALA A 128 9.40 -0.89 -3.08
N VAL A 129 9.92 -0.14 -2.11
CA VAL A 129 9.62 -0.36 -0.69
C VAL A 129 8.15 -0.12 -0.40
N CYS A 130 7.61 1.02 -0.84
CA CYS A 130 6.20 1.37 -0.62
C CYS A 130 5.25 0.36 -1.26
N LEU A 131 5.51 -0.04 -2.51
CA LEU A 131 4.67 -1.04 -3.20
C LEU A 131 4.66 -2.37 -2.46
N GLN A 132 5.80 -2.86 -2.00
CA GLN A 132 5.87 -4.11 -1.25
C GLN A 132 5.12 -4.02 0.08
N HIS A 133 5.29 -2.91 0.80
CA HIS A 133 4.59 -2.67 2.06
C HIS A 133 3.07 -2.66 1.86
N GLU A 134 2.57 -1.92 0.88
CA GLU A 134 1.13 -1.80 0.64
C GLU A 134 0.52 -3.09 0.07
N ILE A 135 1.24 -3.81 -0.78
CA ILE A 135 0.79 -5.11 -1.28
C ILE A 135 0.72 -6.13 -0.14
N ASP A 136 1.72 -6.17 0.74
CA ASP A 136 1.69 -7.02 1.93
C ASP A 136 0.47 -6.72 2.81
N GLN A 137 0.16 -5.44 3.02
CA GLN A 137 -1.01 -5.03 3.79
C GLN A 137 -2.31 -5.54 3.16
N GLN A 138 -2.43 -5.51 1.85
CA GLN A 138 -3.62 -5.97 1.14
C GLN A 138 -3.86 -7.48 1.24
N ILE A 139 -2.81 -8.27 1.36
CA ILE A 139 -2.93 -9.73 1.51
C ILE A 139 -2.99 -10.18 2.97
N GLY A 140 -3.15 -9.23 3.90
CA GLY A 140 -3.26 -9.51 5.33
C GLY A 140 -1.94 -9.74 6.05
N ARG A 141 -0.80 -9.51 5.39
CA ARG A 141 0.53 -9.47 6.00
C ARG A 141 0.79 -8.07 6.50
N ALA A 142 0.13 -7.74 7.59
CA ALA A 142 0.15 -6.40 8.10
C ALA A 142 1.51 -6.03 8.70
N SER A 143 1.56 -4.93 9.23
CA SER A 143 2.56 -4.08 9.87
C SER A 143 3.89 -4.75 10.25
N CYS A 144 4.93 -3.96 10.25
CA CYS A 144 6.28 -4.29 10.69
C CYS A 144 6.28 -5.06 12.02
N ARG A 145 5.45 -4.68 12.97
CA ARG A 145 5.41 -5.27 14.31
C ARG A 145 4.90 -6.72 14.32
N GLU A 146 3.99 -7.08 13.46
CA GLU A 146 3.50 -8.47 13.36
C GLU A 146 4.56 -9.42 12.84
N ARG A 147 5.45 -8.94 11.95
CA ARG A 147 6.57 -9.74 11.46
C ARG A 147 7.57 -10.05 12.56
N VAL A 148 7.78 -9.12 13.48
CA VAL A 148 8.66 -9.32 14.66
C VAL A 148 8.07 -10.37 15.59
N LEU A 149 6.75 -10.38 15.77
CA LEU A 149 6.07 -11.35 16.64
C LEU A 149 6.02 -12.77 16.06
N VAL A 150 6.12 -12.90 14.75
CA VAL A 150 6.13 -14.20 14.06
C VAL A 150 7.55 -14.78 13.94
N ALA A 151 8.58 -13.95 14.10
CA ALA A 151 9.98 -14.35 14.00
C ALA A 151 10.59 -14.84 15.34
N VAL A 152 9.79 -14.91 16.42
CA VAL A 152 10.20 -15.39 17.75
C VAL A 152 9.57 -16.80 18.03
#